data_b8aef14356f0fae77158e38febe66b8f
#
_entry.id   b8aef14356f0fae77158e38febe66b8f
#
_cell.length_a   1.000
_cell.length_b   1.000
_cell.length_c   1.000
_cell.angle_alpha   90.00
_cell.angle_beta   90.00
_cell.angle_gamma   90.00
#
_symmetry.space_group_name_H-M   'P 1'
#
loop_
_entity.id
_entity.type
_entity.pdbx_description
1 polymer ?
#
loop_
_entity_poly.entity_id
_entity_poly.type
_entity_poly.pdbx_seq_one_letter_code
_entity_poly.pdbx_strand_id
1 'polypeptide(L)'
;MESKVKKPIKKTGVKKNLKVKFTPTTPSKGKKVKSVTAFNVDNLKGQLNGTVPCIRKKKGVKKNVKKKVMGKKRKQVSEHLEKPLSKKQRRLRNIYPERCDPNEENIDIELMFGEDIGALLVQDSREEGRKKFQWIISPHTEENFFSNYWEKKPLHIKRSDSLYYDKVFTTKDFDKILHESRVLYGKNLDITSYTDGKRETHNPIGQAHAPVVWDYFSNGCSVRMLNPQTFHRPVWQLLSSLQEYFNSFCGANIYLTPPDNQGFAPHWDDIEAFILQLEGKKHWRVYQPKSKELELPVLSSHNLCQDELGKLILDVTLEEGDLLYFPRGFVHQANTVGNTHSLHMTISTYQKNTWGHLLEKLLPQALTTAMAEDKEYRQGLPRDYLNSMGIVNMDKDSPSRNDFKAKVSELFTRLGKYLSIDAAVDEQGCSLMHDALPPCLTQEDKSCSVYGNGERWGHKKQKVIDRVELRLDTPIRLIRGNCLRVVAESDNVNVYHCLENTREYHQEEPQFVELVPENAPAIEALVHAYPKYLTVESLPLNDDAEKVRNFVSIVLL
;
A
#
# COMPACT_ATOMS: atom_id res chain seq x y z
N MET A 1 51.27 6.50 -50.64
CA MET A 1 52.33 5.66 -50.08
C MET A 1 51.82 5.01 -48.82
N GLU A 2 51.66 3.73 -48.94
CA GLU A 2 51.65 2.63 -48.01
C GLU A 2 50.64 2.57 -46.85
N SER A 3 49.71 1.75 -47.17
CA SER A 3 48.88 0.90 -46.34
C SER A 3 49.63 0.10 -45.25
N LYS A 4 49.08 -0.01 -44.04
CA LYS A 4 49.27 -1.19 -43.17
C LYS A 4 47.92 -1.60 -42.59
N VAL A 5 47.51 -2.75 -43.11
CA VAL A 5 46.43 -3.62 -42.66
C VAL A 5 46.78 -4.19 -41.29
N LYS A 6 45.89 -4.14 -40.31
CA LYS A 6 45.96 -4.97 -39.08
C LYS A 6 44.84 -6.00 -39.07
N LYS A 7 45.23 -7.27 -38.96
CA LYS A 7 44.40 -8.46 -38.86
C LYS A 7 43.60 -8.52 -37.54
N PRO A 8 42.47 -9.23 -37.49
CA PRO A 8 41.62 -9.34 -36.31
C PRO A 8 42.14 -10.37 -35.31
N ILE A 9 42.06 -10.02 -34.02
CA ILE A 9 42.38 -10.89 -32.88
C ILE A 9 41.19 -11.79 -32.59
N LYS A 10 41.41 -13.12 -32.59
CA LYS A 10 40.45 -14.14 -32.18
C LYS A 10 40.18 -14.05 -30.68
N LYS A 11 38.94 -13.92 -30.27
CA LYS A 11 38.47 -14.13 -28.89
C LYS A 11 38.30 -15.63 -28.65
N THR A 12 39.15 -16.22 -27.80
CA THR A 12 38.97 -17.56 -27.24
C THR A 12 38.07 -17.43 -26.00
N GLY A 13 36.92 -18.06 -26.08
CA GLY A 13 36.00 -18.17 -24.94
C GLY A 13 36.48 -19.24 -23.94
N VAL A 14 36.46 -18.90 -22.67
CA VAL A 14 36.57 -19.86 -21.59
C VAL A 14 35.28 -19.81 -20.78
N LYS A 15 34.41 -20.77 -21.05
CA LYS A 15 33.26 -21.08 -20.17
C LYS A 15 33.80 -21.84 -18.96
N LYS A 16 33.75 -21.26 -17.77
CA LYS A 16 33.92 -21.99 -16.51
C LYS A 16 32.53 -22.33 -15.96
N ASN A 17 32.14 -23.59 -16.13
CA ASN A 17 31.02 -24.19 -15.40
C ASN A 17 31.48 -24.46 -13.96
N LEU A 18 30.90 -23.76 -12.99
CA LEU A 18 30.96 -24.14 -11.58
C LEU A 18 29.79 -25.11 -11.30
N LYS A 19 30.10 -26.40 -11.22
CA LYS A 19 29.19 -27.40 -10.64
C LYS A 19 29.39 -27.38 -9.12
N VAL A 20 28.42 -26.89 -8.39
CA VAL A 20 28.31 -27.10 -6.94
C VAL A 20 27.69 -28.47 -6.72
N LYS A 21 28.45 -29.38 -6.09
CA LYS A 21 27.97 -30.70 -5.63
C LYS A 21 27.40 -30.51 -4.23
N PHE A 22 26.08 -30.72 -4.07
CA PHE A 22 25.47 -30.91 -2.78
C PHE A 22 25.50 -32.39 -2.36
N THR A 23 25.95 -32.65 -1.15
CA THR A 23 25.76 -33.92 -0.46
C THR A 23 24.63 -33.78 0.56
N PRO A 24 23.68 -34.71 0.58
CA PRO A 24 22.57 -34.63 1.53
C PRO A 24 22.99 -35.10 2.93
N THR A 25 22.77 -34.27 3.93
CA THR A 25 22.80 -34.65 5.35
C THR A 25 21.40 -34.75 5.91
N THR A 26 21.09 -35.89 6.50
CA THR A 26 19.83 -36.25 7.14
C THR A 26 19.44 -35.33 8.30
N PRO A 27 18.16 -35.07 8.54
CA PRO A 27 17.69 -34.13 9.56
C PRO A 27 17.72 -34.72 10.97
N SER A 28 18.38 -34.04 11.89
CA SER A 28 18.22 -34.26 13.33
C SER A 28 17.04 -33.44 13.85
N LYS A 29 16.16 -34.09 14.60
CA LYS A 29 15.04 -33.47 15.33
C LYS A 29 15.56 -32.44 16.33
N GLY A 30 15.07 -31.18 16.26
CA GLY A 30 15.41 -30.22 17.30
C GLY A 30 14.74 -28.86 17.19
N LYS A 31 13.73 -28.64 18.00
CA LYS A 31 13.25 -27.38 18.57
C LYS A 31 12.71 -26.30 17.60
N LYS A 32 11.41 -26.13 17.64
CA LYS A 32 10.67 -24.97 17.10
C LYS A 32 11.31 -23.67 17.58
N VAL A 33 11.92 -22.94 16.67
CA VAL A 33 12.20 -21.51 16.83
C VAL A 33 10.91 -20.79 16.50
N LYS A 34 10.36 -20.07 17.46
CA LYS A 34 9.20 -19.19 17.24
C LYS A 34 9.65 -18.06 16.31
N SER A 35 9.05 -18.01 15.14
CA SER A 35 9.13 -16.84 14.27
C SER A 35 8.55 -15.64 14.99
N VAL A 36 9.36 -14.61 15.15
CA VAL A 36 8.91 -13.29 15.62
C VAL A 36 8.48 -12.53 14.38
N THR A 37 7.25 -12.71 13.98
CA THR A 37 6.56 -11.88 13.00
C THR A 37 5.15 -11.63 13.52
N ALA A 38 5.01 -10.57 14.28
CA ALA A 38 3.75 -9.86 14.44
C ALA A 38 4.10 -8.49 15.02
N PHE A 39 4.16 -7.48 14.18
CA PHE A 39 3.99 -6.11 14.63
C PHE A 39 2.55 -5.97 15.10
N ASN A 40 2.40 -5.95 16.41
CA ASN A 40 1.11 -5.89 17.08
C ASN A 40 0.62 -4.44 17.02
N VAL A 41 -0.46 -4.20 16.28
CA VAL A 41 -1.14 -2.88 16.14
C VAL A 41 -1.71 -2.39 17.48
N ASP A 42 -1.70 -3.19 18.53
CA ASP A 42 -2.21 -2.84 19.86
C ASP A 42 -1.31 -1.87 20.65
N ASN A 43 -0.10 -1.57 20.21
CA ASN A 43 0.79 -0.62 20.88
C ASN A 43 0.51 0.86 20.58
N LEU A 44 -0.41 1.19 19.68
CA LEU A 44 -0.81 2.57 19.38
C LEU A 44 -1.94 3.12 20.26
N LYS A 45 -2.51 2.30 21.14
CA LYS A 45 -3.57 2.73 22.09
C LYS A 45 -3.05 3.19 23.46
N GLY A 46 -1.75 3.18 23.70
CA GLY A 46 -1.14 3.35 25.03
C GLY A 46 -0.52 4.71 25.38
N GLN A 47 -0.58 5.72 24.51
CA GLN A 47 0.08 7.02 24.78
C GLN A 47 -0.86 8.24 24.73
N LEU A 48 -2.03 8.15 25.31
CA LEU A 48 -2.83 9.33 25.62
C LEU A 48 -3.41 9.15 27.03
N ASN A 49 -2.69 9.68 28.03
CA ASN A 49 -3.17 10.38 29.20
C ASN A 49 -2.14 10.27 30.33
N GLY A 50 -1.36 11.32 30.50
CA GLY A 50 -0.62 11.56 31.73
C GLY A 50 -1.55 12.12 32.79
N THR A 51 -1.59 11.48 33.92
CA THR A 51 -1.48 12.02 35.27
C THR A 51 -1.84 10.95 36.30
N VAL A 52 -0.86 10.62 37.14
CA VAL A 52 -1.03 9.78 38.33
C VAL A 52 -1.48 10.68 39.47
N PRO A 53 -2.37 10.23 40.37
CA PRO A 53 -1.86 9.88 41.67
C PRO A 53 -2.38 8.56 42.28
N CYS A 54 -1.49 7.99 43.00
CA CYS A 54 -1.58 6.84 43.87
C CYS A 54 -2.68 6.96 44.93
N ILE A 55 -3.44 5.87 45.27
CA ILE A 55 -3.87 5.51 46.63
C ILE A 55 -4.50 4.10 46.72
N ARG A 56 -3.83 3.27 47.50
CA ARG A 56 -4.26 2.22 48.45
C ARG A 56 -5.36 1.18 48.11
N LYS A 57 -4.89 -0.08 48.25
CA LYS A 57 -5.62 -1.33 48.45
C LYS A 57 -6.67 -1.29 49.57
N LYS A 58 -7.83 -1.90 49.35
CA LYS A 58 -8.59 -2.62 50.39
C LYS A 58 -9.25 -3.89 49.82
N LYS A 59 -9.14 -4.95 50.64
CA LYS A 59 -9.63 -6.31 50.42
C LYS A 59 -11.13 -6.45 50.67
N GLY A 60 -11.75 -7.41 49.96
CA GLY A 60 -12.74 -8.34 50.56
C GLY A 60 -14.19 -8.06 50.22
N VAL A 61 -14.88 -9.00 49.60
CA VAL A 61 -15.80 -9.95 50.23
C VAL A 61 -16.68 -10.60 49.15
N LYS A 62 -16.67 -11.93 49.10
CA LYS A 62 -17.59 -12.78 48.34
C LYS A 62 -18.99 -12.79 48.95
N LYS A 63 -20.04 -12.74 48.15
CA LYS A 63 -21.35 -13.34 48.53
C LYS A 63 -22.03 -13.99 47.33
N ASN A 64 -22.25 -15.30 47.47
CA ASN A 64 -23.14 -16.13 46.69
C ASN A 64 -24.61 -15.80 46.98
N VAL A 65 -25.47 -15.78 45.98
CA VAL A 65 -26.90 -16.04 46.17
C VAL A 65 -27.44 -16.91 45.03
N LYS A 66 -28.20 -17.91 45.44
CA LYS A 66 -28.75 -19.03 44.69
C LYS A 66 -30.00 -18.68 43.87
N LYS A 67 -30.20 -19.50 42.83
CA LYS A 67 -31.37 -19.73 41.97
C LYS A 67 -32.72 -19.66 42.65
N LYS A 68 -33.75 -19.21 41.92
CA LYS A 68 -35.11 -19.79 41.93
C LYS A 68 -35.72 -19.76 40.50
N VAL A 69 -36.18 -20.94 40.10
CA VAL A 69 -36.89 -21.27 38.87
C VAL A 69 -38.37 -20.98 39.03
N MET A 70 -39.03 -20.40 38.04
CA MET A 70 -40.45 -20.64 37.78
C MET A 70 -40.80 -20.49 36.32
N GLY A 71 -41.36 -21.54 35.75
CA GLY A 71 -41.71 -21.65 34.34
C GLY A 71 -43.10 -21.02 34.02
N LYS A 72 -43.24 -20.66 32.77
CA LYS A 72 -44.55 -20.62 32.08
C LYS A 72 -44.42 -21.00 30.62
N LYS A 73 -45.17 -22.02 30.22
CA LYS A 73 -45.37 -22.50 28.85
C LYS A 73 -45.98 -21.42 27.96
N ARG A 74 -45.49 -21.24 26.75
CA ARG A 74 -46.27 -20.75 25.61
C ARG A 74 -45.74 -21.32 24.28
N LYS A 75 -46.65 -21.87 23.54
CA LYS A 75 -46.80 -22.35 22.17
C LYS A 75 -45.70 -22.14 21.18
N GLN A 76 -45.37 -23.26 20.51
CA GLN A 76 -44.58 -23.38 19.26
C GLN A 76 -45.18 -22.55 18.13
N VAL A 77 -44.28 -21.78 17.48
CA VAL A 77 -44.38 -21.41 16.09
C VAL A 77 -43.07 -21.93 15.47
N SER A 78 -43.23 -22.70 14.41
CA SER A 78 -42.14 -23.35 13.69
C SER A 78 -41.34 -22.33 12.90
N GLU A 79 -40.14 -22.00 13.37
CA GLU A 79 -39.12 -21.34 12.56
C GLU A 79 -38.15 -22.41 12.03
N HIS A 80 -37.96 -22.41 10.72
CA HIS A 80 -36.95 -23.19 10.05
C HIS A 80 -35.55 -22.69 10.50
N LEU A 81 -34.94 -23.45 11.40
CA LEU A 81 -33.54 -23.26 11.76
C LEU A 81 -32.63 -23.73 10.63
N GLU A 82 -32.07 -22.78 9.90
CA GLU A 82 -30.91 -23.05 9.04
C GLU A 82 -29.75 -23.57 9.90
N LYS A 83 -29.21 -24.72 9.52
CA LYS A 83 -28.04 -25.31 10.18
C LYS A 83 -26.83 -24.38 10.01
N PRO A 84 -26.00 -24.19 11.04
CA PRO A 84 -24.82 -23.36 10.93
C PRO A 84 -23.85 -23.94 9.90
N LEU A 85 -23.43 -23.08 8.95
CA LEU A 85 -22.49 -23.41 7.88
C LEU A 85 -21.15 -23.90 8.45
N SER A 86 -20.57 -24.92 7.82
CA SER A 86 -19.23 -25.45 8.18
C SER A 86 -18.13 -24.38 7.97
N LYS A 87 -16.98 -24.52 8.67
CA LYS A 87 -15.83 -23.62 8.49
C LYS A 87 -15.39 -23.47 7.02
N LYS A 88 -15.54 -24.51 6.22
CA LYS A 88 -15.23 -24.52 4.77
C LYS A 88 -16.22 -23.69 3.95
N GLN A 89 -17.50 -23.71 4.32
CA GLN A 89 -18.55 -22.89 3.67
C GLN A 89 -18.48 -21.41 4.07
N ARG A 90 -17.98 -21.10 5.30
CA ARG A 90 -17.68 -19.71 5.70
C ARG A 90 -16.47 -19.14 4.95
N ARG A 91 -15.43 -19.96 4.68
CA ARG A 91 -14.29 -19.55 3.84
C ARG A 91 -14.72 -19.23 2.41
N LEU A 92 -15.59 -20.03 1.81
CA LEU A 92 -16.09 -19.82 0.45
C LEU A 92 -16.99 -18.56 0.29
N ARG A 93 -17.64 -18.10 1.37
CA ARG A 93 -18.42 -16.84 1.34
C ARG A 93 -17.54 -15.58 1.42
N ASN A 94 -16.32 -15.68 1.94
CA ASN A 94 -15.40 -14.54 2.03
C ASN A 94 -14.46 -14.43 0.81
N ILE A 95 -14.42 -15.43 -0.09
CA ILE A 95 -13.55 -15.47 -1.25
C ILE A 95 -14.14 -14.71 -2.46
N TYR A 96 -15.43 -14.48 -2.50
CA TYR A 96 -16.04 -13.65 -3.54
C TYR A 96 -16.34 -12.27 -2.97
N PRO A 97 -15.73 -11.18 -3.48
CA PRO A 97 -16.26 -9.86 -3.26
C PRO A 97 -17.73 -9.88 -3.67
N GLU A 98 -18.58 -9.25 -2.88
CA GLU A 98 -20.02 -9.14 -3.18
C GLU A 98 -20.18 -8.80 -4.66
N ARG A 99 -21.03 -9.53 -5.35
CA ARG A 99 -21.31 -9.35 -6.77
C ARG A 99 -21.50 -7.86 -7.01
N CYS A 100 -20.68 -7.28 -7.87
CA CYS A 100 -20.95 -5.97 -8.42
C CYS A 100 -22.39 -5.98 -8.92
N ASP A 101 -23.20 -5.05 -8.44
CA ASP A 101 -24.58 -4.88 -8.91
C ASP A 101 -24.53 -4.72 -10.43
N PRO A 102 -25.29 -5.53 -11.21
CA PRO A 102 -25.34 -5.38 -12.67
C PRO A 102 -25.87 -4.00 -13.12
N ASN A 103 -26.34 -3.18 -12.19
CA ASN A 103 -26.77 -1.79 -12.39
C ASN A 103 -25.72 -0.74 -11.96
N GLU A 104 -24.49 -1.11 -11.58
CA GLU A 104 -23.41 -0.11 -11.53
C GLU A 104 -23.24 0.43 -12.96
N GLU A 105 -23.81 1.61 -13.19
CA GLU A 105 -23.66 2.35 -14.43
C GLU A 105 -22.18 2.37 -14.79
N ASN A 106 -21.86 1.94 -16.01
CA ASN A 106 -20.54 2.09 -16.61
C ASN A 106 -20.22 3.58 -16.61
N ILE A 107 -19.52 4.07 -15.59
CA ILE A 107 -18.89 5.37 -15.66
C ILE A 107 -17.70 5.14 -16.59
N ASP A 108 -17.91 5.45 -17.87
CA ASP A 108 -16.89 5.38 -18.88
C ASP A 108 -15.68 6.20 -18.46
N ILE A 109 -14.50 5.61 -18.59
CA ILE A 109 -13.21 6.30 -18.38
C ILE A 109 -13.16 7.58 -19.23
N GLU A 110 -13.75 7.57 -20.42
CA GLU A 110 -13.92 8.71 -21.34
C GLU A 110 -14.61 9.91 -20.66
N LEU A 111 -15.60 9.65 -19.82
CA LEU A 111 -16.33 10.70 -19.10
C LEU A 111 -15.52 11.35 -17.96
N MET A 112 -14.55 10.64 -17.37
CA MET A 112 -13.75 11.19 -16.27
C MET A 112 -12.58 12.07 -16.74
N PHE A 113 -11.98 11.74 -17.89
CA PHE A 113 -10.69 12.33 -18.30
C PHE A 113 -10.73 13.01 -19.67
N GLY A 114 -11.89 13.10 -20.34
CA GLY A 114 -12.08 13.66 -21.67
C GLY A 114 -11.85 12.65 -22.82
N GLU A 115 -12.41 12.95 -23.98
CA GLU A 115 -12.44 12.05 -25.16
C GLU A 115 -11.05 11.62 -25.67
N ASP A 116 -10.01 12.43 -25.45
CA ASP A 116 -8.64 12.13 -25.90
C ASP A 116 -7.94 11.02 -25.10
N ILE A 117 -8.43 10.67 -23.91
CA ILE A 117 -7.85 9.63 -23.07
C ILE A 117 -8.59 8.29 -23.24
N GLY A 118 -9.87 8.34 -23.59
CA GLY A 118 -10.68 7.14 -23.84
C GLY A 118 -10.38 6.47 -25.19
N ALA A 119 -9.99 7.23 -26.20
CA ALA A 119 -9.71 6.70 -27.55
C ALA A 119 -8.41 5.86 -27.63
N LEU A 120 -7.55 5.92 -26.63
CA LEU A 120 -6.39 5.05 -26.45
C LEU A 120 -6.73 4.01 -25.41
N LEU A 121 -7.42 2.95 -25.81
CA LEU A 121 -7.48 1.68 -25.06
C LEU A 121 -6.05 1.36 -24.62
N VAL A 122 -5.77 1.61 -23.35
CA VAL A 122 -4.40 1.69 -22.87
C VAL A 122 -3.81 0.30 -22.93
N GLN A 123 -2.98 0.07 -23.92
CA GLN A 123 -2.24 -1.19 -24.02
C GLN A 123 -1.25 -1.38 -22.85
N ASP A 124 -0.79 -0.28 -22.25
CA ASP A 124 0.14 -0.27 -21.13
C ASP A 124 -0.47 0.47 -19.92
N SER A 125 -0.78 -0.27 -18.85
CA SER A 125 -1.35 0.28 -17.62
C SER A 125 -0.43 1.25 -16.88
N ARG A 126 0.89 1.14 -17.09
CA ARG A 126 1.87 2.07 -16.53
C ARG A 126 1.74 3.43 -17.18
N GLU A 127 1.49 3.47 -18.49
CA GLU A 127 1.23 4.70 -19.25
C GLU A 127 -0.13 5.32 -18.86
N GLU A 128 -1.13 4.51 -18.54
CA GLU A 128 -2.39 4.97 -17.95
C GLU A 128 -2.14 5.71 -16.64
N GLY A 129 -1.37 5.10 -15.73
CA GLY A 129 -0.99 5.71 -14.46
C GLY A 129 -0.23 7.02 -14.65
N ARG A 130 0.71 7.06 -15.60
CA ARG A 130 1.45 8.27 -15.98
C ARG A 130 0.54 9.39 -16.45
N LYS A 131 -0.43 9.09 -17.32
CA LYS A 131 -1.39 10.08 -17.83
C LYS A 131 -2.28 10.63 -16.71
N LYS A 132 -2.76 9.78 -15.80
CA LYS A 132 -3.55 10.22 -14.64
C LYS A 132 -2.74 11.10 -13.71
N PHE A 133 -1.48 10.76 -13.46
CA PHE A 133 -0.60 11.64 -12.68
C PHE A 133 -0.35 12.97 -13.38
N GLN A 134 -0.05 12.96 -14.68
CA GLN A 134 0.12 14.17 -15.48
C GLN A 134 -1.14 15.05 -15.45
N TRP A 135 -2.32 14.45 -15.50
CA TRP A 135 -3.58 15.17 -15.34
C TRP A 135 -3.71 15.83 -13.95
N ILE A 136 -3.34 15.14 -12.88
CA ILE A 136 -3.38 15.71 -11.52
C ILE A 136 -2.49 16.96 -11.43
N ILE A 137 -1.27 16.92 -11.96
CA ILE A 137 -0.29 18.01 -11.83
C ILE A 137 -0.33 19.05 -12.96
N SER A 138 -1.18 18.84 -13.99
CA SER A 138 -1.33 19.81 -15.09
C SER A 138 -1.60 21.23 -14.55
N PRO A 139 -0.98 22.28 -15.10
CA PRO A 139 -0.22 22.34 -16.34
C PRO A 139 1.29 22.04 -16.22
N HIS A 140 1.79 21.63 -15.06
CA HIS A 140 3.18 21.24 -14.89
C HIS A 140 3.45 19.91 -15.58
N THR A 141 4.64 19.76 -16.19
CA THR A 141 5.13 18.46 -16.68
C THR A 141 5.69 17.64 -15.54
N GLU A 142 5.73 16.31 -15.70
CA GLU A 142 6.37 15.39 -14.75
C GLU A 142 7.82 15.80 -14.46
N GLU A 143 8.61 16.09 -15.50
CA GLU A 143 9.99 16.51 -15.35
C GLU A 143 10.11 17.77 -14.47
N ASN A 144 9.26 18.77 -14.71
CA ASN A 144 9.23 20.00 -13.92
C ASN A 144 8.85 19.72 -12.48
N PHE A 145 7.83 18.85 -12.25
CA PHE A 145 7.36 18.51 -10.92
C PHE A 145 8.43 17.79 -10.11
N PHE A 146 9.00 16.69 -10.61
CA PHE A 146 10.02 15.92 -9.92
C PHE A 146 11.33 16.69 -9.70
N SER A 147 11.71 17.53 -10.67
CA SER A 147 12.93 18.35 -10.55
C SER A 147 12.81 19.49 -9.54
N ASN A 148 11.63 20.09 -9.37
CA ASN A 148 11.50 21.34 -8.62
C ASN A 148 10.64 21.24 -7.34
N TYR A 149 9.74 20.27 -7.21
CA TYR A 149 8.75 20.22 -6.13
C TYR A 149 8.82 18.94 -5.31
N TRP A 150 8.92 17.79 -5.94
CA TRP A 150 8.95 16.50 -5.27
C TRP A 150 10.02 16.44 -4.17
N GLU A 151 9.60 16.09 -2.93
CA GLU A 151 10.46 16.05 -1.74
C GLU A 151 11.24 17.35 -1.42
N LYS A 152 10.85 18.49 -2.03
CA LYS A 152 11.59 19.76 -1.92
C LYS A 152 10.76 20.92 -1.38
N LYS A 153 9.59 21.15 -1.95
CA LYS A 153 8.76 22.31 -1.58
C LYS A 153 7.31 22.13 -2.02
N PRO A 154 6.36 22.82 -1.36
CA PRO A 154 4.96 22.84 -1.76
C PRO A 154 4.75 23.43 -3.16
N LEU A 155 3.65 22.97 -3.80
CA LEU A 155 3.16 23.48 -5.08
C LEU A 155 1.66 23.73 -4.98
N HIS A 156 1.21 24.95 -5.24
CA HIS A 156 -0.19 25.28 -5.46
C HIS A 156 -0.45 25.47 -6.95
N ILE A 157 -1.40 24.74 -7.49
CA ILE A 157 -1.89 24.89 -8.87
C ILE A 157 -3.30 25.47 -8.78
N LYS A 158 -3.42 26.73 -9.13
CA LYS A 158 -4.72 27.39 -9.26
C LYS A 158 -5.32 27.13 -10.64
N ARG A 159 -6.56 26.65 -10.65
CA ARG A 159 -7.30 26.39 -11.88
C ARG A 159 -8.50 27.32 -12.02
N SER A 160 -8.83 27.64 -13.27
CA SER A 160 -10.05 28.38 -13.59
C SER A 160 -11.27 27.47 -13.82
N ASP A 161 -11.05 26.17 -13.94
CA ASP A 161 -12.07 25.16 -14.14
C ASP A 161 -12.46 24.53 -12.79
N SER A 162 -13.58 24.98 -12.27
CA SER A 162 -14.13 24.46 -11.00
C SER A 162 -14.63 23.00 -11.11
N LEU A 163 -14.86 22.49 -12.31
CA LEU A 163 -15.32 21.12 -12.56
C LEU A 163 -14.17 20.14 -12.83
N TYR A 164 -12.93 20.59 -12.71
CA TYR A 164 -11.75 19.76 -13.03
C TYR A 164 -11.74 18.42 -12.31
N TYR A 165 -12.22 18.37 -11.06
CA TYR A 165 -12.28 17.18 -10.22
C TYR A 165 -13.70 16.70 -9.90
N ASP A 166 -14.74 17.21 -10.54
CA ASP A 166 -16.16 16.96 -10.21
C ASP A 166 -16.54 15.46 -10.29
N LYS A 167 -15.87 14.72 -11.20
CA LYS A 167 -16.11 13.29 -11.41
C LYS A 167 -15.31 12.37 -10.48
N VAL A 168 -14.43 12.92 -9.65
CA VAL A 168 -13.59 12.12 -8.75
C VAL A 168 -14.38 11.67 -7.53
N PHE A 169 -15.02 12.63 -6.85
CA PHE A 169 -15.84 12.36 -5.66
C PHE A 169 -16.63 13.62 -5.27
N THR A 170 -17.88 13.45 -4.80
CA THR A 170 -18.77 14.55 -4.39
C THR A 170 -19.38 14.30 -3.01
N THR A 171 -19.96 15.34 -2.40
CA THR A 171 -20.76 15.21 -1.17
C THR A 171 -21.96 14.28 -1.39
N LYS A 172 -22.51 14.22 -2.60
CA LYS A 172 -23.57 13.27 -2.97
C LYS A 172 -23.09 11.82 -2.90
N ASP A 173 -21.87 11.54 -3.39
CA ASP A 173 -21.27 10.20 -3.27
C ASP A 173 -21.00 9.83 -1.82
N PHE A 174 -20.56 10.82 -1.01
CA PHE A 174 -20.38 10.64 0.42
C PHE A 174 -21.69 10.21 1.09
N ASP A 175 -22.79 10.92 0.83
CA ASP A 175 -24.12 10.60 1.35
C ASP A 175 -24.60 9.22 0.88
N LYS A 176 -24.44 8.90 -0.41
CA LYS A 176 -24.77 7.59 -0.98
C LYS A 176 -24.03 6.47 -0.24
N ILE A 177 -22.72 6.62 -0.02
CA ILE A 177 -21.91 5.63 0.71
C ILE A 177 -22.43 5.42 2.14
N LEU A 178 -22.80 6.48 2.86
CA LEU A 178 -23.35 6.36 4.21
C LEU A 178 -24.68 5.59 4.25
N HIS A 179 -25.48 5.66 3.19
CA HIS A 179 -26.76 4.95 3.09
C HIS A 179 -26.64 3.51 2.60
N GLU A 180 -25.74 3.25 1.66
CA GLU A 180 -25.68 1.98 0.93
C GLU A 180 -24.58 1.05 1.44
N SER A 181 -23.59 1.57 2.20
CA SER A 181 -22.43 0.82 2.65
C SER A 181 -22.34 0.68 4.16
N ARG A 182 -21.62 -0.36 4.61
CA ARG A 182 -21.32 -0.54 6.03
C ARG A 182 -20.08 0.25 6.42
N VAL A 183 -20.23 1.53 6.68
CA VAL A 183 -19.17 2.42 7.15
C VAL A 183 -19.05 2.32 8.68
N LEU A 184 -17.83 2.13 9.20
CA LEU A 184 -17.58 1.97 10.64
C LEU A 184 -16.78 3.15 11.19
N TYR A 185 -17.21 3.68 12.35
CA TYR A 185 -16.44 4.70 13.07
C TYR A 185 -15.07 4.16 13.51
N GLY A 186 -14.02 4.99 13.39
CA GLY A 186 -12.65 4.65 13.74
C GLY A 186 -11.92 3.71 12.77
N LYS A 187 -12.65 3.07 11.84
CA LYS A 187 -12.07 2.26 10.75
C LYS A 187 -12.18 2.98 9.41
N ASN A 188 -13.39 3.39 9.04
CA ASN A 188 -13.67 3.99 7.74
C ASN A 188 -14.03 5.48 7.86
N LEU A 189 -14.41 5.95 9.05
CA LEU A 189 -14.88 7.31 9.24
C LEU A 189 -14.52 7.83 10.64
N ASP A 190 -14.06 9.08 10.68
CA ASP A 190 -13.81 9.83 11.90
C ASP A 190 -14.62 11.13 11.92
N ILE A 191 -15.18 11.44 13.09
CA ILE A 191 -15.79 12.73 13.41
C ILE A 191 -14.84 13.52 14.30
N THR A 192 -14.46 14.72 13.89
CA THR A 192 -13.49 15.53 14.63
C THR A 192 -13.91 16.98 14.75
N SER A 193 -13.51 17.62 15.85
CA SER A 193 -13.56 19.08 16.02
C SER A 193 -12.20 19.62 16.44
N TYR A 194 -11.97 20.89 16.18
CA TYR A 194 -10.78 21.60 16.65
C TYR A 194 -11.20 22.96 17.18
N THR A 195 -11.18 23.12 18.49
CA THR A 195 -11.62 24.33 19.18
C THR A 195 -10.60 24.69 20.26
N ASP A 196 -10.27 25.97 20.38
CA ASP A 196 -9.33 26.48 21.38
C ASP A 196 -7.97 25.76 21.41
N GLY A 197 -7.45 25.41 20.23
CA GLY A 197 -6.16 24.73 20.10
C GLY A 197 -6.20 23.23 20.41
N LYS A 198 -7.39 22.65 20.68
CA LYS A 198 -7.55 21.24 21.03
C LYS A 198 -8.38 20.50 19.99
N ARG A 199 -7.81 19.40 19.44
CA ARG A 199 -8.54 18.45 18.61
C ARG A 199 -9.25 17.42 19.48
N GLU A 200 -10.50 17.15 19.18
CA GLU A 200 -11.29 16.08 19.78
C GLU A 200 -11.83 15.14 18.71
N THR A 201 -11.92 13.86 19.04
CA THR A 201 -12.54 12.83 18.18
C THR A 201 -13.83 12.36 18.85
N HIS A 202 -14.94 12.42 18.12
CA HIS A 202 -16.28 12.17 18.64
C HIS A 202 -16.90 10.86 18.13
N ASN A 203 -16.09 9.89 17.73
CA ASN A 203 -16.56 8.63 17.13
C ASN A 203 -17.49 7.85 18.08
N PRO A 204 -18.76 7.64 17.74
CA PRO A 204 -19.59 6.62 18.38
C PRO A 204 -19.05 5.21 18.12
N ILE A 205 -19.56 4.23 18.82
CA ILE A 205 -19.21 2.82 18.59
C ILE A 205 -20.11 2.24 17.50
N GLY A 206 -19.53 1.56 16.51
CA GLY A 206 -20.26 0.81 15.51
C GLY A 206 -20.40 1.50 14.17
N GLN A 207 -21.53 1.28 13.50
CA GLN A 207 -21.78 1.79 12.16
C GLN A 207 -22.09 3.28 12.15
N ALA A 208 -21.51 4.00 11.19
CA ALA A 208 -21.79 5.39 10.91
C ALA A 208 -23.08 5.51 10.08
N HIS A 209 -24.20 5.77 10.76
CA HIS A 209 -25.48 6.01 10.11
C HIS A 209 -25.58 7.45 9.61
N ALA A 210 -26.04 7.66 8.39
CA ALA A 210 -26.11 8.97 7.74
C ALA A 210 -26.76 10.06 8.62
N PRO A 211 -27.94 9.86 9.27
CA PRO A 211 -28.53 10.90 10.12
C PRO A 211 -27.63 11.34 11.28
N VAL A 212 -26.87 10.42 11.86
CA VAL A 212 -25.95 10.71 12.97
C VAL A 212 -24.73 11.49 12.48
N VAL A 213 -24.15 11.08 11.35
CA VAL A 213 -23.01 11.78 10.74
C VAL A 213 -23.39 13.21 10.33
N TRP A 214 -24.56 13.39 9.72
CA TRP A 214 -25.05 14.71 9.32
C TRP A 214 -25.44 15.60 10.51
N ASP A 215 -25.87 15.02 11.62
CA ASP A 215 -26.11 15.78 12.87
C ASP A 215 -24.78 16.32 13.41
N TYR A 216 -23.74 15.53 13.51
CA TYR A 216 -22.40 15.99 13.89
C TYR A 216 -21.87 17.07 12.94
N PHE A 217 -22.00 16.87 11.63
CA PHE A 217 -21.57 17.85 10.64
C PHE A 217 -22.32 19.20 10.79
N SER A 218 -23.64 19.15 10.99
CA SER A 218 -24.45 20.33 11.19
C SER A 218 -24.13 21.07 12.49
N ASN A 219 -23.59 20.35 13.48
CA ASN A 219 -23.12 20.91 14.75
C ASN A 219 -21.62 21.30 14.73
N GLY A 220 -21.01 21.47 13.55
CA GLY A 220 -19.67 22.01 13.39
C GLY A 220 -18.55 20.99 13.44
N CYS A 221 -18.81 19.69 13.40
CA CYS A 221 -17.76 18.68 13.32
C CYS A 221 -17.33 18.41 11.87
N SER A 222 -16.03 18.27 11.65
CA SER A 222 -15.48 17.77 10.39
C SER A 222 -15.60 16.25 10.32
N VAL A 223 -15.85 15.74 9.12
CA VAL A 223 -15.94 14.31 8.85
C VAL A 223 -14.80 13.89 7.93
N ARG A 224 -14.04 12.86 8.33
CA ARG A 224 -12.98 12.25 7.52
C ARG A 224 -13.40 10.84 7.15
N MET A 225 -13.53 10.54 5.85
CA MET A 225 -13.66 9.17 5.37
C MET A 225 -12.27 8.64 5.03
N LEU A 226 -11.91 7.52 5.65
CA LEU A 226 -10.68 6.78 5.43
C LEU A 226 -10.88 5.75 4.33
N ASN A 227 -9.91 5.61 3.45
CA ASN A 227 -9.91 4.61 2.38
C ASN A 227 -11.20 4.61 1.54
N PRO A 228 -11.61 5.76 0.93
CA PRO A 228 -12.83 5.86 0.12
C PRO A 228 -12.86 4.88 -1.06
N GLN A 229 -11.72 4.42 -1.55
CA GLN A 229 -11.62 3.39 -2.58
C GLN A 229 -12.31 2.08 -2.21
N THR A 230 -12.51 1.81 -0.92
CA THR A 230 -13.28 0.65 -0.43
C THR A 230 -14.71 0.70 -0.95
N PHE A 231 -15.30 1.90 -1.03
CA PHE A 231 -16.71 2.11 -1.32
C PHE A 231 -16.95 2.74 -2.70
N HIS A 232 -15.97 3.51 -3.23
CA HIS A 232 -16.15 4.33 -4.42
C HIS A 232 -15.24 3.89 -5.57
N ARG A 233 -15.85 3.39 -6.66
CA ARG A 233 -15.12 2.84 -7.81
C ARG A 233 -14.21 3.86 -8.50
N PRO A 234 -14.62 5.10 -8.81
CA PRO A 234 -13.75 6.10 -9.44
C PRO A 234 -12.48 6.38 -8.62
N VAL A 235 -12.58 6.48 -7.29
CA VAL A 235 -11.41 6.64 -6.42
C VAL A 235 -10.52 5.40 -6.47
N TRP A 236 -11.08 4.18 -6.42
CA TRP A 236 -10.32 2.96 -6.58
C TRP A 236 -9.56 2.92 -7.92
N GLN A 237 -10.23 3.26 -9.01
CA GLN A 237 -9.63 3.30 -10.34
C GLN A 237 -8.46 4.31 -10.43
N LEU A 238 -8.62 5.49 -9.84
CA LEU A 238 -7.57 6.50 -9.79
C LEU A 238 -6.36 5.99 -9.00
N LEU A 239 -6.59 5.49 -7.77
CA LEU A 239 -5.52 5.07 -6.88
C LEU A 239 -4.79 3.81 -7.39
N SER A 240 -5.51 2.82 -7.96
CA SER A 240 -4.88 1.63 -8.53
C SER A 240 -3.96 1.94 -9.71
N SER A 241 -4.28 2.96 -10.52
CA SER A 241 -3.40 3.42 -11.59
C SER A 241 -2.22 4.23 -11.05
N LEU A 242 -2.42 5.08 -10.03
CA LEU A 242 -1.33 5.86 -9.44
C LEU A 242 -0.33 4.99 -8.69
N GLN A 243 -0.77 3.95 -7.99
CA GLN A 243 0.15 3.03 -7.31
C GLN A 243 1.07 2.28 -8.31
N GLU A 244 0.54 1.95 -9.49
CA GLU A 244 1.33 1.34 -10.55
C GLU A 244 2.36 2.32 -11.13
N TYR A 245 1.99 3.59 -11.28
CA TYR A 245 2.89 4.65 -11.72
C TYR A 245 4.02 4.92 -10.70
N PHE A 246 3.66 5.06 -9.42
CA PHE A 246 4.63 5.37 -8.36
C PHE A 246 5.44 4.16 -7.89
N ASN A 247 5.07 2.94 -8.26
CA ASN A 247 5.60 1.70 -7.64
C ASN A 247 5.58 1.77 -6.11
N SER A 248 4.52 2.37 -5.58
CA SER A 248 4.30 2.60 -4.15
C SER A 248 2.81 2.58 -3.89
N PHE A 249 2.40 2.09 -2.72
CA PHE A 249 1.01 2.17 -2.32
C PHE A 249 0.50 3.61 -2.39
N CYS A 250 -0.71 3.78 -2.95
CA CYS A 250 -1.43 5.04 -2.98
C CYS A 250 -2.73 4.90 -2.20
N GLY A 251 -2.87 5.73 -1.17
CA GLY A 251 -4.09 5.83 -0.37
C GLY A 251 -4.82 7.15 -0.60
N ALA A 252 -6.06 7.23 -0.10
CA ALA A 252 -6.77 8.50 -0.04
C ALA A 252 -7.60 8.62 1.23
N ASN A 253 -7.84 9.88 1.62
CA ASN A 253 -8.83 10.27 2.61
C ASN A 253 -9.70 11.40 2.04
N ILE A 254 -11.00 11.36 2.32
CA ILE A 254 -11.93 12.45 2.02
C ILE A 254 -12.17 13.24 3.29
N TYR A 255 -12.10 14.56 3.18
CA TYR A 255 -12.36 15.48 4.29
C TYR A 255 -13.52 16.39 3.93
N LEU A 256 -14.59 16.31 4.69
CA LEU A 256 -15.76 17.17 4.62
C LEU A 256 -15.80 18.04 5.87
N THR A 257 -15.64 19.36 5.69
CA THR A 257 -15.55 20.33 6.79
C THR A 257 -16.69 21.36 6.65
N PRO A 258 -17.50 21.60 7.69
CA PRO A 258 -18.58 22.59 7.63
C PRO A 258 -18.02 24.02 7.54
N PRO A 259 -18.88 25.02 7.21
CA PRO A 259 -18.49 26.44 7.15
C PRO A 259 -17.80 26.92 8.42
N ASP A 260 -16.85 27.85 8.28
CA ASP A 260 -16.14 28.53 9.36
C ASP A 260 -15.53 27.59 10.42
N ASN A 261 -15.01 26.43 9.97
CA ASN A 261 -14.51 25.40 10.87
C ASN A 261 -13.13 24.88 10.50
N GLN A 262 -12.50 24.23 11.50
CA GLN A 262 -11.25 23.49 11.35
C GLN A 262 -11.40 22.15 12.08
N GLY A 263 -11.14 21.03 11.41
CA GLY A 263 -11.32 19.70 12.01
C GLY A 263 -10.04 19.10 12.60
N PHE A 264 -8.86 19.65 12.27
CA PHE A 264 -7.57 19.06 12.59
C PHE A 264 -6.58 20.09 13.10
N ALA A 265 -5.80 19.72 14.12
CA ALA A 265 -4.66 20.48 14.60
C ALA A 265 -3.57 20.58 13.53
N PRO A 266 -2.65 21.55 13.62
CA PRO A 266 -1.43 21.55 12.81
C PRO A 266 -0.64 20.26 13.02
N HIS A 267 -0.14 19.66 11.94
CA HIS A 267 0.66 18.43 11.95
C HIS A 267 1.44 18.29 10.65
N TRP A 268 2.39 17.36 10.60
CA TRP A 268 2.96 16.85 9.36
C TRP A 268 2.69 15.36 9.23
N ASP A 269 2.64 14.90 7.99
CA ASP A 269 2.52 13.50 7.65
C ASP A 269 3.85 12.93 7.13
N ASP A 270 3.98 11.60 7.18
CA ASP A 270 5.11 10.81 6.65
C ASP A 270 4.87 10.34 5.21
N ILE A 271 4.06 11.08 4.45
CA ILE A 271 3.66 10.78 3.07
C ILE A 271 3.81 12.01 2.16
N GLU A 272 3.97 11.77 0.87
CA GLU A 272 3.78 12.80 -0.14
C GLU A 272 2.29 13.04 -0.33
N ALA A 273 1.84 14.27 -0.11
CA ALA A 273 0.42 14.62 -0.08
C ALA A 273 -0.02 15.46 -1.28
N PHE A 274 -1.07 15.00 -1.97
CA PHE A 274 -1.76 15.73 -3.03
C PHE A 274 -3.19 16.04 -2.58
N ILE A 275 -3.49 17.31 -2.41
CA ILE A 275 -4.80 17.79 -1.97
C ILE A 275 -5.59 18.26 -3.18
N LEU A 276 -6.63 17.55 -3.54
CA LEU A 276 -7.57 17.91 -4.60
C LEU A 276 -8.77 18.61 -3.98
N GLN A 277 -8.98 19.89 -4.24
CA GLN A 277 -10.16 20.61 -3.77
C GLN A 277 -11.34 20.27 -4.68
N LEU A 278 -12.33 19.57 -4.14
CA LEU A 278 -13.47 19.04 -4.89
C LEU A 278 -14.69 19.98 -4.85
N GLU A 279 -15.06 20.46 -3.66
CA GLU A 279 -16.20 21.36 -3.46
C GLU A 279 -15.85 22.47 -2.47
N GLY A 280 -16.38 23.67 -2.69
CA GLY A 280 -16.19 24.83 -1.82
C GLY A 280 -14.76 25.31 -1.71
N LYS A 281 -14.45 25.96 -0.59
CA LYS A 281 -13.15 26.64 -0.41
C LYS A 281 -12.51 26.27 0.91
N LYS A 282 -11.18 26.16 0.90
CA LYS A 282 -10.41 25.90 2.12
C LYS A 282 -9.13 26.71 2.14
N HIS A 283 -8.89 27.43 3.24
CA HIS A 283 -7.69 28.21 3.46
C HIS A 283 -6.62 27.34 4.09
N TRP A 284 -5.47 27.23 3.43
CA TRP A 284 -4.33 26.39 3.82
C TRP A 284 -3.12 27.24 4.19
N ARG A 285 -2.49 26.86 5.28
CA ARG A 285 -1.20 27.39 5.73
C ARG A 285 -0.21 26.26 5.82
N VAL A 286 0.90 26.36 5.09
CA VAL A 286 1.96 25.36 5.05
C VAL A 286 3.24 25.98 5.56
N TYR A 287 3.89 25.27 6.47
CA TYR A 287 5.08 25.73 7.17
C TYR A 287 6.26 24.84 6.84
N GLN A 288 7.42 25.45 6.69
CA GLN A 288 8.68 24.74 6.49
C GLN A 288 9.02 23.91 7.74
N PRO A 289 9.63 22.71 7.58
CA PRO A 289 10.23 21.99 8.70
C PRO A 289 11.11 22.89 9.55
N LYS A 290 11.01 22.80 10.87
CA LYS A 290 11.66 23.73 11.81
C LYS A 290 13.18 23.53 11.87
N SER A 291 13.65 22.34 11.50
CA SER A 291 15.06 21.98 11.42
C SER A 291 15.29 20.93 10.34
N LYS A 292 16.56 20.72 9.96
CA LYS A 292 16.92 19.71 8.93
C LYS A 292 16.58 18.28 9.34
N GLU A 293 16.61 17.99 10.63
CA GLU A 293 16.30 16.67 11.19
C GLU A 293 14.80 16.31 11.02
N LEU A 294 13.96 17.33 10.81
CA LEU A 294 12.52 17.17 10.55
C LEU A 294 12.17 17.18 9.05
N GLU A 295 13.16 17.31 8.17
CA GLU A 295 12.95 17.17 6.73
C GLU A 295 12.78 15.68 6.37
N LEU A 296 11.79 15.36 5.55
CA LEU A 296 11.48 14.02 5.07
C LEU A 296 11.36 12.97 6.19
N PRO A 297 10.52 13.20 7.21
CA PRO A 297 10.39 12.29 8.34
C PRO A 297 9.84 10.93 7.93
N VAL A 298 10.16 9.91 8.70
CA VAL A 298 9.67 8.54 8.53
C VAL A 298 8.43 8.21 9.38
N LEU A 299 7.97 9.20 10.19
CA LEU A 299 6.76 9.10 11.01
C LEU A 299 6.02 10.43 10.99
N SER A 300 4.68 10.37 10.99
CA SER A 300 3.82 11.53 11.17
C SER A 300 3.99 12.16 12.55
N SER A 301 3.74 13.46 12.68
CA SER A 301 3.82 14.17 13.96
C SER A 301 2.63 13.87 14.87
N HIS A 302 2.78 14.23 16.14
CA HIS A 302 1.64 14.51 17.02
C HIS A 302 0.93 15.82 16.59
N ASN A 303 -0.20 16.13 17.23
CA ASN A 303 -0.84 17.43 17.09
C ASN A 303 0.06 18.53 17.65
N LEU A 304 0.40 19.52 16.83
CA LEU A 304 1.31 20.61 17.18
C LEU A 304 0.56 21.82 17.73
N CYS A 305 1.22 22.55 18.63
CA CYS A 305 0.80 23.88 19.07
C CYS A 305 1.34 24.96 18.11
N GLN A 306 0.80 26.18 18.17
CA GLN A 306 1.20 27.27 17.26
C GLN A 306 2.65 27.72 17.44
N ASP A 307 3.24 27.57 18.62
CA ASP A 307 4.64 27.86 18.94
C ASP A 307 5.63 26.81 18.43
N GLU A 308 5.13 25.62 18.06
CA GLU A 308 5.91 24.53 17.47
C GLU A 308 6.03 24.67 15.95
N LEU A 309 5.29 25.60 15.32
CA LEU A 309 5.30 25.78 13.87
C LEU A 309 6.61 26.39 13.38
N GLY A 310 7.03 25.98 12.19
CA GLY A 310 8.14 26.57 11.47
C GLY A 310 7.78 27.90 10.77
N LYS A 311 8.60 28.31 9.82
CA LYS A 311 8.32 29.48 9.00
C LYS A 311 7.14 29.20 8.05
N LEU A 312 6.14 30.08 8.06
CA LEU A 312 5.05 30.06 7.05
C LEU A 312 5.64 30.33 5.67
N ILE A 313 5.42 29.42 4.74
CA ILE A 313 5.93 29.51 3.36
C ILE A 313 4.84 29.51 2.30
N LEU A 314 3.64 29.06 2.64
CA LEU A 314 2.49 29.10 1.75
C LEU A 314 1.25 29.45 2.58
N ASP A 315 0.51 30.46 2.12
CA ASP A 315 -0.74 30.95 2.70
C ASP A 315 -1.71 31.16 1.55
N VAL A 316 -2.62 30.21 1.30
CA VAL A 316 -3.46 30.18 0.12
C VAL A 316 -4.87 29.66 0.43
N THR A 317 -5.83 30.15 -0.31
CA THR A 317 -7.18 29.57 -0.33
C THR A 317 -7.31 28.72 -1.60
N LEU A 318 -7.55 27.42 -1.40
CA LEU A 318 -7.91 26.52 -2.50
C LEU A 318 -9.38 26.71 -2.83
N GLU A 319 -9.66 26.78 -4.11
CA GLU A 319 -11.01 26.78 -4.70
C GLU A 319 -11.23 25.47 -5.46
N GLU A 320 -12.47 25.16 -5.81
CA GLU A 320 -12.83 23.95 -6.56
C GLU A 320 -11.96 23.81 -7.83
N GLY A 321 -11.39 22.62 -8.02
CA GLY A 321 -10.47 22.31 -9.10
C GLY A 321 -8.99 22.56 -8.77
N ASP A 322 -8.65 23.28 -7.71
CA ASP A 322 -7.27 23.56 -7.33
C ASP A 322 -6.55 22.31 -6.78
N LEU A 323 -5.23 22.27 -6.98
CA LEU A 323 -4.32 21.29 -6.39
C LEU A 323 -3.35 21.96 -5.42
N LEU A 324 -3.16 21.35 -4.25
CA LEU A 324 -2.03 21.65 -3.38
C LEU A 324 -1.22 20.37 -3.14
N TYR A 325 0.06 20.40 -3.48
CA TYR A 325 1.04 19.37 -3.12
C TYR A 325 1.97 19.90 -2.03
N PHE A 326 2.29 19.09 -1.07
CA PHE A 326 3.40 19.32 -0.16
C PHE A 326 4.10 18.01 0.22
N PRO A 327 5.46 18.05 0.34
CA PRO A 327 6.23 16.89 0.76
C PRO A 327 5.96 16.52 2.21
N ARG A 328 6.27 15.27 2.57
CA ARG A 328 6.28 14.82 3.97
C ARG A 328 7.16 15.73 4.85
N GLY A 329 6.74 15.94 6.08
CA GLY A 329 7.43 16.82 7.04
C GLY A 329 7.02 18.30 6.99
N PHE A 330 6.31 18.73 5.96
CA PHE A 330 5.75 20.08 5.91
C PHE A 330 4.52 20.17 6.81
N VAL A 331 4.63 20.98 7.88
CA VAL A 331 3.50 21.20 8.77
C VAL A 331 2.39 21.94 8.03
N HIS A 332 1.19 21.48 8.19
CA HIS A 332 0.03 22.10 7.56
C HIS A 332 -1.17 22.20 8.49
N GLN A 333 -1.98 23.20 8.27
CA GLN A 333 -3.30 23.40 8.88
C GLN A 333 -4.23 24.08 7.90
N ALA A 334 -5.54 23.81 8.04
CA ALA A 334 -6.51 24.40 7.14
C ALA A 334 -7.87 24.61 7.81
N ASN A 335 -8.55 25.69 7.43
CA ASN A 335 -9.90 26.00 7.85
C ASN A 335 -10.77 26.39 6.64
N THR A 336 -12.07 26.13 6.73
CA THR A 336 -13.03 26.60 5.72
C THR A 336 -13.17 28.12 5.75
N VAL A 337 -13.56 28.70 4.62
CA VAL A 337 -13.70 30.15 4.44
C VAL A 337 -15.09 30.48 3.90
N GLY A 338 -15.76 31.42 4.53
CA GLY A 338 -17.11 31.85 4.14
C GLY A 338 -18.17 30.83 4.53
N ASN A 339 -19.37 31.05 4.03
CA ASN A 339 -20.58 30.29 4.43
C ASN A 339 -20.76 28.97 3.67
N THR A 340 -19.70 28.43 3.10
CA THR A 340 -19.73 27.15 2.36
C THR A 340 -18.91 26.07 3.05
N HIS A 341 -19.33 24.82 2.93
CA HIS A 341 -18.52 23.68 3.33
C HIS A 341 -17.30 23.54 2.41
N SER A 342 -16.36 22.71 2.80
CA SER A 342 -15.25 22.28 1.95
C SER A 342 -15.19 20.76 1.88
N LEU A 343 -15.15 20.23 0.69
CA LEU A 343 -14.83 18.84 0.40
C LEU A 343 -13.50 18.78 -0.33
N HIS A 344 -12.52 18.05 0.22
CA HIS A 344 -11.29 17.75 -0.50
C HIS A 344 -10.87 16.30 -0.33
N MET A 345 -10.14 15.80 -1.30
CA MET A 345 -9.49 14.50 -1.23
C MET A 345 -7.97 14.70 -1.07
N THR A 346 -7.40 14.02 -0.09
CA THR A 346 -5.95 13.88 0.03
C THR A 346 -5.53 12.55 -0.53
N ILE A 347 -4.74 12.55 -1.60
CA ILE A 347 -4.04 11.36 -2.09
C ILE A 347 -2.68 11.32 -1.43
N SER A 348 -2.32 10.16 -0.90
CA SER A 348 -1.04 9.89 -0.22
C SER A 348 -0.25 8.82 -0.95
N THR A 349 1.08 8.99 -1.01
CA THR A 349 2.00 7.98 -1.54
C THR A 349 3.35 8.04 -0.83
N TYR A 350 4.24 7.10 -1.11
CA TYR A 350 5.62 7.03 -0.59
C TYR A 350 5.74 6.85 0.93
N GLN A 351 4.72 6.35 1.60
CA GLN A 351 4.88 5.90 2.98
C GLN A 351 5.77 4.67 3.03
N LYS A 352 6.78 4.66 3.92
CA LYS A 352 7.74 3.55 4.05
C LYS A 352 8.45 3.15 2.74
N ASN A 353 8.59 4.08 1.80
CA ASN A 353 9.24 3.86 0.51
C ASN A 353 10.46 4.77 0.35
N THR A 354 11.48 4.58 1.20
CA THR A 354 12.71 5.38 1.24
C THR A 354 13.95 4.50 1.15
N TRP A 355 15.09 5.12 0.87
CA TRP A 355 16.41 4.45 0.94
C TRP A 355 16.66 3.78 2.30
N GLY A 356 16.22 4.42 3.40
CA GLY A 356 16.33 3.85 4.74
C GLY A 356 15.57 2.52 4.87
N HIS A 357 14.31 2.48 4.41
CA HIS A 357 13.50 1.27 4.46
C HIS A 357 14.05 0.13 3.57
N LEU A 358 14.64 0.48 2.41
CA LEU A 358 15.35 -0.51 1.60
C LEU A 358 16.58 -1.07 2.32
N LEU A 359 17.36 -0.20 2.98
CA LEU A 359 18.53 -0.63 3.74
C LEU A 359 18.17 -1.45 4.98
N GLU A 360 17.02 -1.21 5.61
CA GLU A 360 16.50 -2.05 6.70
C GLU A 360 16.25 -3.50 6.28
N LYS A 361 15.94 -3.75 4.99
CA LYS A 361 15.82 -5.09 4.43
C LYS A 361 17.18 -5.65 4.00
N LEU A 362 17.99 -4.85 3.35
CA LEU A 362 19.25 -5.24 2.74
C LEU A 362 20.33 -5.62 3.77
N LEU A 363 20.50 -4.80 4.82
CA LEU A 363 21.62 -4.97 5.75
C LEU A 363 21.52 -6.24 6.62
N PRO A 364 20.36 -6.64 7.17
CA PRO A 364 20.24 -7.88 7.92
C PRO A 364 20.54 -9.14 7.07
N GLN A 365 20.10 -9.16 5.81
CA GLN A 365 20.37 -10.25 4.88
C GLN A 365 21.88 -10.34 4.58
N ALA A 366 22.51 -9.21 4.25
CA ALA A 366 23.94 -9.13 4.00
C ALA A 366 24.77 -9.61 5.22
N LEU A 367 24.37 -9.20 6.42
CA LEU A 367 25.04 -9.62 7.65
C LEU A 367 24.89 -11.14 7.89
N THR A 368 23.71 -11.70 7.65
CA THR A 368 23.45 -13.14 7.75
C THR A 368 24.37 -13.92 6.79
N THR A 369 24.45 -13.49 5.54
CA THR A 369 25.33 -14.10 4.53
C THR A 369 26.80 -13.95 4.91
N ALA A 370 27.22 -12.76 5.34
CA ALA A 370 28.61 -12.52 5.79
C ALA A 370 28.97 -13.42 6.98
N MET A 371 28.08 -13.61 7.94
CA MET A 371 28.28 -14.52 9.07
C MET A 371 28.35 -16.00 8.63
N ALA A 372 27.65 -16.39 7.58
CA ALA A 372 27.71 -17.75 7.05
C ALA A 372 29.04 -18.01 6.31
N GLU A 373 29.49 -17.07 5.50
CA GLU A 373 30.59 -17.26 4.57
C GLU A 373 31.97 -16.78 5.08
N ASP A 374 31.99 -15.72 5.90
CA ASP A 374 33.26 -15.09 6.33
C ASP A 374 33.52 -15.35 7.83
N LYS A 375 34.63 -16.02 8.11
CA LYS A 375 35.13 -16.34 9.46
C LYS A 375 35.29 -15.07 10.32
N GLU A 376 35.68 -13.95 9.74
CA GLU A 376 35.97 -12.71 10.46
C GLU A 376 34.73 -12.19 11.23
N TYR A 377 33.53 -12.36 10.66
CA TYR A 377 32.28 -12.00 11.35
C TYR A 377 31.89 -12.95 12.49
N ARG A 378 32.49 -14.15 12.53
CA ARG A 378 32.27 -15.15 13.58
C ARG A 378 33.33 -15.12 14.67
N GLN A 379 34.38 -14.31 14.52
CA GLN A 379 35.41 -14.16 15.56
C GLN A 379 34.80 -13.51 16.80
N GLY A 380 35.27 -13.95 17.98
CA GLY A 380 34.88 -13.35 19.26
C GLY A 380 35.41 -11.91 19.39
N LEU A 381 34.64 -11.08 20.05
CA LEU A 381 35.09 -9.74 20.41
C LEU A 381 36.31 -9.81 21.34
N PRO A 382 37.20 -8.80 21.35
CA PRO A 382 38.31 -8.72 22.30
C PRO A 382 37.81 -8.88 23.73
N ARG A 383 38.52 -9.66 24.56
CA ARG A 383 38.08 -10.03 25.92
C ARG A 383 37.76 -8.82 26.81
N ASP A 384 38.47 -7.74 26.60
CA ASP A 384 38.43 -6.51 27.40
C ASP A 384 37.75 -5.31 26.75
N TYR A 385 37.00 -5.55 25.67
CA TYR A 385 36.39 -4.48 24.88
C TYR A 385 35.47 -3.56 25.70
N LEU A 386 34.81 -4.05 26.75
CA LEU A 386 33.97 -3.24 27.62
C LEU A 386 34.77 -2.22 28.46
N ASN A 387 36.09 -2.41 28.63
CA ASN A 387 36.92 -1.48 29.34
C ASN A 387 37.26 -0.23 28.51
N SER A 388 37.21 -0.33 27.19
CA SER A 388 37.57 0.73 26.24
C SER A 388 36.39 1.25 25.41
N MET A 389 35.30 0.49 25.29
CA MET A 389 34.12 0.82 24.48
C MET A 389 32.92 1.19 25.37
N GLY A 390 31.84 1.66 24.76
CA GLY A 390 30.63 2.11 25.44
C GLY A 390 30.64 3.61 25.78
N ILE A 391 29.44 4.13 26.14
CA ILE A 391 29.22 5.58 26.33
C ILE A 391 30.11 6.20 27.42
N VAL A 392 30.38 5.45 28.48
CA VAL A 392 31.24 5.91 29.61
C VAL A 392 32.70 6.16 29.17
N ASN A 393 33.10 5.52 28.05
CA ASN A 393 34.45 5.68 27.50
C ASN A 393 34.45 6.51 26.20
N MET A 394 33.35 7.17 25.87
CA MET A 394 33.17 7.87 24.58
C MET A 394 34.22 8.96 24.34
N ASP A 395 34.56 9.70 25.39
CA ASP A 395 35.52 10.82 25.35
C ASP A 395 36.98 10.41 25.62
N LYS A 396 37.21 9.10 25.84
CA LYS A 396 38.57 8.58 26.08
C LYS A 396 39.20 8.13 24.78
N ASP A 397 40.42 8.58 24.52
CA ASP A 397 41.23 8.06 23.44
C ASP A 397 42.19 6.99 23.96
N SER A 398 42.18 5.80 23.32
CA SER A 398 43.11 4.73 23.67
C SER A 398 43.36 3.85 22.42
N PRO A 399 44.55 3.22 22.31
CA PRO A 399 44.87 2.32 21.22
C PRO A 399 43.80 1.22 21.03
N SER A 400 43.41 0.54 22.10
CA SER A 400 42.41 -0.54 22.04
C SER A 400 41.04 -0.07 21.50
N ARG A 401 40.67 1.19 21.82
CA ARG A 401 39.45 1.79 21.30
C ARG A 401 39.55 2.08 19.80
N ASN A 402 40.70 2.61 19.38
CA ASN A 402 40.95 2.93 17.97
C ASN A 402 41.01 1.68 17.11
N ASP A 403 41.70 0.62 17.58
CA ASP A 403 41.76 -0.68 16.91
C ASP A 403 40.38 -1.32 16.78
N PHE A 404 39.56 -1.23 17.84
CA PHE A 404 38.18 -1.74 17.80
C PHE A 404 37.33 -1.01 16.76
N LYS A 405 37.38 0.32 16.73
CA LYS A 405 36.68 1.15 15.74
C LYS A 405 37.16 0.84 14.30
N ALA A 406 38.46 0.72 14.11
CA ALA A 406 39.06 0.38 12.82
C ALA A 406 38.55 -0.98 12.33
N LYS A 407 38.51 -1.99 13.22
CA LYS A 407 38.00 -3.32 12.87
C LYS A 407 36.52 -3.29 12.50
N VAL A 408 35.68 -2.55 13.24
CA VAL A 408 34.27 -2.36 12.90
C VAL A 408 34.12 -1.71 11.52
N SER A 409 34.90 -0.66 11.24
CA SER A 409 34.86 0.03 9.93
C SER A 409 35.31 -0.87 8.78
N GLU A 410 36.35 -1.70 9.00
CA GLU A 410 36.81 -2.71 8.02
C GLU A 410 35.70 -3.70 7.70
N LEU A 411 35.08 -4.31 8.74
CA LEU A 411 34.00 -5.27 8.57
C LEU A 411 32.79 -4.63 7.88
N PHE A 412 32.43 -3.41 8.25
CA PHE A 412 31.32 -2.70 7.61
C PHE A 412 31.60 -2.45 6.11
N THR A 413 32.82 -2.07 5.75
CA THR A 413 33.23 -1.91 4.34
C THR A 413 33.18 -3.27 3.58
N ARG A 414 33.61 -4.34 4.24
CA ARG A 414 33.57 -5.70 3.65
C ARG A 414 32.14 -6.22 3.49
N LEU A 415 31.19 -5.77 4.33
CA LEU A 415 29.77 -6.13 4.22
C LEU A 415 29.20 -5.82 2.84
N GLY A 416 29.73 -4.80 2.16
CA GLY A 416 29.36 -4.45 0.79
C GLY A 416 29.48 -5.58 -0.22
N LYS A 417 30.31 -6.61 0.04
CA LYS A 417 30.46 -7.80 -0.83
C LYS A 417 29.30 -8.78 -0.74
N TYR A 418 28.52 -8.69 0.32
CA TYR A 418 27.41 -9.60 0.64
C TYR A 418 26.04 -8.96 0.40
N LEU A 419 26.01 -7.71 -0.14
CA LEU A 419 24.77 -7.02 -0.46
C LEU A 419 24.07 -7.69 -1.65
N SER A 420 22.89 -8.25 -1.42
CA SER A 420 21.97 -8.71 -2.47
C SER A 420 20.90 -7.65 -2.69
N ILE A 421 21.20 -6.65 -3.53
CA ILE A 421 20.34 -5.49 -3.76
C ILE A 421 19.00 -5.94 -4.36
N ASP A 422 19.05 -6.81 -5.37
CA ASP A 422 17.85 -7.30 -6.05
C ASP A 422 16.93 -8.06 -5.10
N ALA A 423 17.47 -8.91 -4.20
CA ALA A 423 16.67 -9.61 -3.21
C ALA A 423 15.99 -8.66 -2.22
N ALA A 424 16.67 -7.59 -1.79
CA ALA A 424 16.06 -6.58 -0.93
C ALA A 424 14.98 -5.76 -1.65
N VAL A 425 15.16 -5.48 -2.94
CA VAL A 425 14.15 -4.83 -3.78
C VAL A 425 12.95 -5.75 -3.98
N ASP A 426 13.17 -7.05 -4.15
CA ASP A 426 12.08 -8.02 -4.26
C ASP A 426 11.30 -8.12 -2.94
N GLU A 427 11.96 -8.15 -1.78
CA GLU A 427 11.27 -8.08 -0.48
C GLU A 427 10.46 -6.79 -0.30
N GLN A 428 10.97 -5.64 -0.77
CA GLN A 428 10.19 -4.40 -0.81
C GLN A 428 9.00 -4.52 -1.76
N GLY A 429 9.18 -5.15 -2.92
CA GLY A 429 8.14 -5.42 -3.90
C GLY A 429 7.05 -6.36 -3.36
N CYS A 430 7.40 -7.39 -2.59
CA CYS A 430 6.44 -8.26 -1.90
C CYS A 430 5.57 -7.46 -0.90
N SER A 431 6.20 -6.54 -0.15
CA SER A 431 5.46 -5.65 0.74
C SER A 431 4.48 -4.77 -0.03
N LEU A 432 4.88 -4.26 -1.20
CA LEU A 432 3.98 -3.51 -2.07
C LEU A 432 2.84 -4.39 -2.59
N MET A 433 3.10 -5.60 -3.07
CA MET A 433 2.04 -6.51 -3.56
C MET A 433 1.01 -6.82 -2.47
N HIS A 434 1.45 -6.99 -1.23
CA HIS A 434 0.56 -7.21 -0.10
C HIS A 434 -0.34 -5.99 0.20
N ASP A 435 0.22 -4.78 0.12
CA ASP A 435 -0.49 -3.55 0.48
C ASP A 435 -1.30 -2.96 -0.70
N ALA A 436 -0.96 -3.33 -1.93
CA ALA A 436 -1.51 -2.75 -3.14
C ALA A 436 -3.02 -3.02 -3.29
N LEU A 437 -3.73 -2.05 -3.85
CA LEU A 437 -5.10 -2.23 -4.31
C LEU A 437 -5.14 -3.21 -5.48
N PRO A 438 -6.18 -4.05 -5.57
CA PRO A 438 -6.38 -4.88 -6.76
C PRO A 438 -6.60 -3.98 -7.98
N PRO A 439 -6.25 -4.44 -9.19
CA PRO A 439 -6.51 -3.69 -10.41
C PRO A 439 -8.00 -3.40 -10.61
N CYS A 440 -8.34 -2.15 -10.92
CA CYS A 440 -9.69 -1.79 -11.31
C CYS A 440 -9.89 -2.07 -12.79
N LEU A 441 -10.34 -3.28 -13.11
CA LEU A 441 -10.47 -3.76 -14.48
C LEU A 441 -11.63 -3.09 -15.21
N THR A 442 -11.41 -2.74 -16.49
CA THR A 442 -12.47 -2.35 -17.43
C THR A 442 -13.33 -3.55 -17.82
N GLN A 443 -14.45 -3.31 -18.51
CA GLN A 443 -15.26 -4.42 -19.05
C GLN A 443 -14.49 -5.19 -20.12
N GLU A 444 -13.65 -4.53 -20.88
CA GLU A 444 -12.80 -5.14 -21.89
C GLU A 444 -11.74 -6.04 -21.23
N ASP A 445 -10.98 -5.53 -20.25
CA ASP A 445 -10.03 -6.35 -19.47
C ASP A 445 -10.73 -7.60 -18.90
N LYS A 446 -11.92 -7.41 -18.31
CA LYS A 446 -12.70 -8.52 -17.76
C LYS A 446 -13.09 -9.52 -18.83
N SER A 447 -13.50 -9.08 -20.03
CA SER A 447 -13.90 -9.97 -21.11
C SER A 447 -12.76 -10.87 -21.61
N CYS A 448 -11.52 -10.40 -21.46
CA CYS A 448 -10.29 -11.11 -21.85
C CYS A 448 -9.60 -11.84 -20.69
N SER A 449 -10.20 -11.89 -19.51
CA SER A 449 -9.60 -12.46 -18.31
C SER A 449 -10.51 -13.46 -17.61
N VAL A 450 -9.95 -14.25 -16.69
CA VAL A 450 -10.70 -15.18 -15.84
C VAL A 450 -11.64 -14.45 -14.86
N TYR A 451 -11.42 -13.15 -14.60
CA TYR A 451 -12.25 -12.32 -13.74
C TYR A 451 -13.50 -11.76 -14.43
N GLY A 452 -13.68 -12.06 -15.71
CA GLY A 452 -14.76 -11.53 -16.52
C GLY A 452 -15.95 -12.43 -16.67
N ASN A 453 -16.68 -12.17 -17.75
CA ASN A 453 -17.83 -12.96 -18.18
C ASN A 453 -17.43 -14.23 -18.95
N GLY A 454 -16.26 -14.82 -18.64
CA GLY A 454 -15.75 -16.02 -19.29
C GLY A 454 -16.69 -17.22 -19.12
N GLU A 455 -16.13 -18.37 -18.79
CA GLU A 455 -16.87 -19.60 -18.60
C GLU A 455 -17.97 -19.44 -17.54
N ARG A 456 -19.24 -19.56 -17.92
CA ARG A 456 -20.39 -19.36 -17.04
C ARG A 456 -21.60 -20.24 -17.39
N TRP A 457 -22.50 -20.40 -16.42
CA TRP A 457 -23.75 -21.10 -16.65
C TRP A 457 -24.71 -20.25 -17.49
N GLY A 458 -25.00 -20.72 -18.69
CA GLY A 458 -25.98 -20.11 -19.58
C GLY A 458 -27.42 -20.58 -19.26
N HIS A 459 -28.18 -19.77 -18.52
CA HIS A 459 -29.53 -20.11 -18.08
C HIS A 459 -30.47 -20.48 -19.23
N LYS A 460 -30.38 -19.81 -20.39
CA LYS A 460 -31.17 -20.11 -21.56
C LYS A 460 -30.78 -21.44 -22.23
N LYS A 461 -29.49 -21.78 -22.23
CA LYS A 461 -28.93 -22.95 -22.87
C LYS A 461 -28.80 -24.14 -21.91
N GLN A 462 -29.01 -23.94 -20.59
CA GLN A 462 -28.88 -24.96 -19.54
C GLN A 462 -27.53 -25.72 -19.61
N LYS A 463 -26.46 -25.01 -19.93
CA LYS A 463 -25.10 -25.55 -20.01
C LYS A 463 -24.06 -24.47 -19.75
N VAL A 464 -22.82 -24.89 -19.50
CA VAL A 464 -21.68 -23.98 -19.47
C VAL A 464 -21.47 -23.39 -20.86
N ILE A 465 -21.33 -22.07 -20.93
CA ILE A 465 -21.09 -21.29 -22.15
C ILE A 465 -19.82 -20.47 -22.02
N ASP A 466 -19.30 -20.03 -23.15
CA ASP A 466 -18.12 -19.18 -23.26
C ASP A 466 -16.87 -19.79 -22.59
N ARG A 467 -16.76 -21.15 -22.79
CA ARG A 467 -15.60 -21.89 -22.33
C ARG A 467 -14.35 -21.40 -23.06
N VAL A 468 -13.32 -21.01 -22.29
CA VAL A 468 -12.03 -20.65 -22.87
C VAL A 468 -11.21 -21.93 -23.06
N GLU A 469 -10.84 -22.22 -24.28
CA GLU A 469 -9.89 -23.28 -24.62
C GLU A 469 -8.55 -22.63 -24.95
N LEU A 470 -7.56 -22.83 -24.09
CA LEU A 470 -6.20 -22.40 -24.38
C LEU A 470 -5.56 -23.32 -25.41
N ARG A 471 -5.00 -22.74 -26.45
CA ARG A 471 -4.24 -23.41 -27.51
C ARG A 471 -2.82 -22.83 -27.55
N LEU A 472 -1.93 -23.49 -28.27
CA LEU A 472 -0.57 -23.04 -28.45
C LEU A 472 -0.49 -21.65 -29.11
N ASP A 473 -1.39 -21.35 -30.02
CA ASP A 473 -1.49 -20.07 -30.74
C ASP A 473 -2.25 -18.98 -29.96
N THR A 474 -2.80 -19.28 -28.76
CA THR A 474 -3.55 -18.31 -27.96
C THR A 474 -2.63 -17.18 -27.49
N PRO A 475 -2.95 -15.91 -27.82
CA PRO A 475 -2.20 -14.78 -27.35
C PRO A 475 -2.55 -14.45 -25.89
N ILE A 476 -1.53 -14.25 -25.08
CA ILE A 476 -1.64 -13.99 -23.64
C ILE A 476 -0.73 -12.85 -23.21
N ARG A 477 -1.09 -12.16 -22.16
CA ARG A 477 -0.25 -11.13 -21.50
C ARG A 477 -0.68 -10.96 -20.04
N LEU A 478 0.15 -10.28 -19.25
CA LEU A 478 -0.26 -9.82 -17.93
C LEU A 478 -1.41 -8.81 -18.05
N ILE A 479 -2.32 -8.83 -17.09
CA ILE A 479 -3.47 -7.91 -17.06
C ILE A 479 -3.07 -6.48 -16.73
N ARG A 480 -1.99 -6.33 -15.95
CA ARG A 480 -1.36 -5.05 -15.58
C ARG A 480 0.16 -5.20 -15.50
N GLY A 481 0.91 -4.14 -15.73
CA GLY A 481 2.37 -4.16 -15.78
C GLY A 481 3.04 -4.45 -14.45
N ASN A 482 2.48 -3.94 -13.35
CA ASN A 482 3.05 -4.03 -12.02
C ASN A 482 2.11 -4.73 -11.01
N CYS A 483 1.41 -5.78 -11.45
CA CYS A 483 0.47 -6.50 -10.60
C CYS A 483 1.06 -7.72 -9.88
N LEU A 484 2.30 -8.07 -10.17
CA LEU A 484 2.98 -9.22 -9.58
C LEU A 484 4.48 -9.00 -9.36
N ARG A 485 5.08 -9.87 -8.51
CA ARG A 485 6.51 -9.95 -8.25
C ARG A 485 6.94 -11.41 -8.18
N VAL A 486 8.00 -11.76 -8.92
CA VAL A 486 8.59 -13.11 -8.90
C VAL A 486 9.76 -13.11 -7.94
N VAL A 487 9.76 -14.00 -6.97
CA VAL A 487 10.80 -14.08 -5.92
C VAL A 487 11.24 -15.52 -5.72
N ALA A 488 12.57 -15.75 -5.71
CA ALA A 488 13.13 -17.04 -5.36
C ALA A 488 13.31 -17.15 -3.84
N GLU A 489 12.61 -18.09 -3.21
CA GLU A 489 12.65 -18.36 -1.77
C GLU A 489 13.10 -19.80 -1.51
N SER A 490 14.32 -19.98 -1.03
CA SER A 490 14.94 -21.30 -0.80
C SER A 490 14.98 -22.14 -2.09
N ASP A 491 14.17 -23.19 -2.16
CA ASP A 491 14.11 -24.12 -3.29
C ASP A 491 12.89 -23.87 -4.21
N ASN A 492 12.04 -22.88 -3.88
CA ASN A 492 10.82 -22.55 -4.58
C ASN A 492 10.86 -21.16 -5.23
N VAL A 493 9.99 -20.95 -6.20
CA VAL A 493 9.73 -19.63 -6.78
C VAL A 493 8.30 -19.23 -6.43
N ASN A 494 8.16 -18.10 -5.76
CA ASN A 494 6.87 -17.54 -5.39
C ASN A 494 6.54 -16.34 -6.29
N VAL A 495 5.30 -16.29 -6.77
CA VAL A 495 4.74 -15.15 -7.50
C VAL A 495 3.78 -14.44 -6.57
N TYR A 496 4.24 -13.36 -5.95
CA TYR A 496 3.39 -12.47 -5.16
C TYR A 496 2.57 -11.58 -6.08
N HIS A 497 1.29 -11.37 -5.79
CA HIS A 497 0.40 -10.58 -6.62
C HIS A 497 -0.63 -9.80 -5.79
N CYS A 498 -1.18 -8.73 -6.40
CA CYS A 498 -2.24 -7.93 -5.79
C CYS A 498 -3.63 -8.19 -6.42
N LEU A 499 -3.76 -9.15 -7.31
CA LEU A 499 -4.97 -9.36 -8.14
C LEU A 499 -6.22 -9.69 -7.30
N GLU A 500 -6.04 -10.43 -6.21
CA GLU A 500 -7.11 -10.86 -5.31
C GLU A 500 -7.14 -10.09 -3.99
N ASN A 501 -6.34 -9.04 -3.86
CA ASN A 501 -6.36 -8.19 -2.68
C ASN A 501 -7.74 -7.55 -2.52
N THR A 502 -8.12 -7.28 -1.28
CA THR A 502 -9.33 -6.50 -1.00
C THR A 502 -9.05 -5.01 -1.20
N ARG A 503 -10.11 -4.23 -1.40
CA ARG A 503 -10.02 -2.76 -1.39
C ARG A 503 -9.90 -2.19 0.03
N GLU A 504 -10.07 -3.03 1.06
CA GLU A 504 -9.86 -2.69 2.46
C GLU A 504 -8.39 -2.96 2.83
N TYR A 505 -7.70 -1.92 3.27
CA TYR A 505 -6.29 -1.98 3.62
C TYR A 505 -6.00 -2.98 4.74
N HIS A 506 -5.00 -3.85 4.55
CA HIS A 506 -4.54 -4.89 5.49
C HIS A 506 -5.62 -5.86 6.01
N GLN A 507 -6.52 -6.30 5.15
CA GLN A 507 -7.55 -7.28 5.54
C GLN A 507 -7.12 -8.74 5.36
N GLU A 508 -6.25 -9.02 4.39
CA GLU A 508 -5.87 -10.37 3.98
C GLU A 508 -4.39 -10.65 4.24
N GLU A 509 -4.02 -11.91 4.31
CA GLU A 509 -2.63 -12.37 4.28
C GLU A 509 -2.04 -12.13 2.87
N PRO A 510 -0.70 -12.01 2.74
CA PRO A 510 -0.05 -11.86 1.44
C PRO A 510 -0.45 -12.96 0.47
N GLN A 511 -0.86 -12.57 -0.73
CA GLN A 511 -1.27 -13.51 -1.78
C GLN A 511 -0.07 -13.88 -2.64
N PHE A 512 0.18 -15.17 -2.80
CA PHE A 512 1.20 -15.66 -3.71
C PHE A 512 0.84 -17.05 -4.24
N VAL A 513 1.42 -17.37 -5.39
CA VAL A 513 1.36 -18.70 -5.99
C VAL A 513 2.76 -19.28 -5.99
N GLU A 514 2.88 -20.50 -5.46
CA GLU A 514 4.13 -21.24 -5.47
C GLU A 514 4.29 -21.94 -6.84
N LEU A 515 5.40 -21.68 -7.50
CA LEU A 515 5.75 -22.28 -8.77
C LEU A 515 6.92 -23.25 -8.61
N VAL A 516 6.87 -24.32 -9.41
CA VAL A 516 8.09 -25.11 -9.63
C VAL A 516 9.10 -24.27 -10.41
N PRO A 517 10.39 -24.29 -10.05
CA PRO A 517 11.42 -23.42 -10.65
C PRO A 517 11.50 -23.48 -12.18
N GLU A 518 11.13 -24.63 -12.78
CA GLU A 518 11.11 -24.84 -14.22
C GLU A 518 10.07 -23.95 -14.94
N ASN A 519 9.03 -23.49 -14.25
CA ASN A 519 7.98 -22.64 -14.81
C ASN A 519 8.26 -21.13 -14.65
N ALA A 520 9.22 -20.73 -13.81
CA ALA A 520 9.57 -19.33 -13.60
C ALA A 520 9.93 -18.57 -14.89
N PRO A 521 10.70 -19.14 -15.84
CA PRO A 521 11.05 -18.46 -17.09
C PRO A 521 9.82 -18.04 -17.93
N ALA A 522 8.69 -18.76 -17.81
CA ALA A 522 7.47 -18.40 -18.53
C ALA A 522 6.85 -17.11 -17.95
N ILE A 523 6.84 -16.94 -16.63
CA ILE A 523 6.37 -15.71 -15.99
C ILE A 523 7.32 -14.55 -16.30
N GLU A 524 8.63 -14.77 -16.23
CA GLU A 524 9.62 -13.77 -16.60
C GLU A 524 9.42 -13.27 -18.04
N ALA A 525 9.16 -14.20 -18.98
CA ALA A 525 8.87 -13.84 -20.35
C ALA A 525 7.62 -12.95 -20.49
N LEU A 526 6.54 -13.23 -19.74
CA LEU A 526 5.34 -12.40 -19.71
C LEU A 526 5.61 -11.02 -19.11
N VAL A 527 6.37 -10.94 -18.02
CA VAL A 527 6.75 -9.66 -17.39
C VAL A 527 7.56 -8.80 -18.36
N HIS A 528 8.54 -9.39 -19.05
CA HIS A 528 9.40 -8.67 -19.99
C HIS A 528 8.69 -8.28 -21.29
N ALA A 529 7.71 -9.09 -21.74
CA ALA A 529 6.97 -8.80 -22.95
C ALA A 529 5.91 -7.72 -22.78
N TYR A 530 5.40 -7.52 -21.55
CA TYR A 530 4.34 -6.55 -21.28
C TYR A 530 4.68 -5.15 -21.85
N PRO A 531 3.76 -4.47 -22.54
CA PRO A 531 2.34 -4.76 -22.75
C PRO A 531 2.02 -5.66 -23.97
N LYS A 532 3.02 -6.23 -24.61
CA LYS A 532 2.84 -7.06 -25.81
C LYS A 532 2.29 -8.43 -25.44
N TYR A 533 1.53 -9.01 -26.36
CA TYR A 533 1.09 -10.39 -26.26
C TYR A 533 2.21 -11.37 -26.66
N LEU A 534 2.29 -12.48 -25.95
CA LEU A 534 3.02 -13.68 -26.33
C LEU A 534 2.02 -14.80 -26.67
N THR A 535 2.38 -15.72 -27.55
CA THR A 535 1.61 -16.95 -27.73
C THR A 535 2.03 -17.98 -26.65
N VAL A 536 1.11 -18.87 -26.27
CA VAL A 536 1.43 -19.96 -25.33
C VAL A 536 2.62 -20.81 -25.84
N GLU A 537 2.69 -21.04 -27.16
CA GLU A 537 3.79 -21.74 -27.82
C GLU A 537 5.16 -21.07 -27.57
N SER A 538 5.19 -19.72 -27.55
CA SER A 538 6.43 -18.94 -27.39
C SER A 538 6.97 -18.92 -25.95
N LEU A 539 6.22 -19.44 -24.99
CA LEU A 539 6.70 -19.52 -23.61
C LEU A 539 7.87 -20.51 -23.47
N PRO A 540 8.91 -20.15 -22.72
CA PRO A 540 10.11 -20.98 -22.54
C PRO A 540 9.86 -22.16 -21.58
N LEU A 541 8.96 -23.06 -21.95
CA LEU A 541 8.63 -24.30 -21.25
C LEU A 541 9.01 -25.50 -22.14
N ASN A 542 9.37 -26.63 -21.53
CA ASN A 542 10.00 -27.74 -22.22
C ASN A 542 9.05 -28.66 -23.01
N ASP A 543 7.74 -28.67 -22.68
CA ASP A 543 6.76 -29.57 -23.31
C ASP A 543 5.47 -28.81 -23.67
N ASP A 544 5.00 -28.95 -24.90
CA ASP A 544 3.76 -28.32 -25.40
C ASP A 544 2.51 -28.77 -24.64
N ALA A 545 2.47 -30.02 -24.19
CA ALA A 545 1.40 -30.51 -23.33
C ALA A 545 1.45 -29.90 -21.92
N GLU A 546 2.66 -29.63 -21.42
CA GLU A 546 2.88 -28.91 -20.16
C GLU A 546 2.57 -27.43 -20.31
N LYS A 547 2.88 -26.80 -21.44
CA LYS A 547 2.54 -25.39 -21.71
C LYS A 547 1.06 -25.14 -21.50
N VAL A 548 0.20 -26.00 -22.03
CA VAL A 548 -1.27 -25.86 -21.88
C VAL A 548 -1.75 -26.23 -20.48
N ARG A 549 -1.19 -27.26 -19.82
CA ARG A 549 -1.61 -27.72 -18.48
C ARG A 549 -1.11 -26.83 -17.35
N ASN A 550 0.18 -26.47 -17.36
CA ASN A 550 0.80 -25.68 -16.31
C ASN A 550 0.37 -24.22 -16.43
N PHE A 551 0.06 -23.78 -17.66
CA PHE A 551 -0.46 -22.45 -17.90
C PHE A 551 -1.84 -22.22 -17.26
N VAL A 552 -2.69 -23.24 -17.13
CA VAL A 552 -3.94 -23.14 -16.35
C VAL A 552 -3.62 -22.77 -14.88
N SER A 553 -2.53 -23.25 -14.32
CA SER A 553 -2.07 -22.88 -12.97
C SER A 553 -1.46 -21.48 -12.91
N ILE A 554 -0.93 -20.98 -14.03
CA ILE A 554 -0.27 -19.68 -14.18
C ILE A 554 -1.25 -18.57 -14.59
N VAL A 555 -2.25 -18.90 -15.41
CA VAL A 555 -3.28 -17.96 -15.92
C VAL A 555 -4.42 -17.74 -14.93
N LEU A 556 -4.53 -18.57 -13.91
CA LEU A 556 -5.40 -18.30 -12.77
C LEU A 556 -4.82 -17.20 -11.84
N LEU A 557 -3.67 -16.64 -12.19
CA LEU A 557 -3.13 -15.37 -11.75
C LEU A 557 -3.55 -14.27 -12.71
#